data_38ca4ae75c596aa1a404c37546e8a856
#
_entry.id   38ca4ae75c596aa1a404c37546e8a856
#
_cell.length_a   1.000
_cell.length_b   1.000
_cell.length_c   1.000
_cell.angle_alpha   90.00
_cell.angle_beta   90.00
_cell.angle_gamma   90.00
#
_symmetry.space_group_name_H-M   'P 1'
#
loop_
_entity.id
_entity.type
_entity.pdbx_description
1 polymer ?
#
loop_
_entity_poly.entity_id
_entity_poly.type
_entity_poly.pdbx_seq_one_letter_code
_entity_poly.pdbx_strand_id
1 'polypeptide(L)'
;DFIDELRSNDHAGLVLFSTGTTGRPKAILHDLTLFMQRFETPRPTLKTISFLLFDHIGGLNTLLHTLFNKGTVVAPNSRSVKNILATCADHKIEVLPTTPTFLRMMLMSGLIPDSFPDSLRIVTYGTERMDQPTLDALCELLPNVDFRQTFGMSELGIVRVKSEAKNSLFMKVGGEGVETRVIDNVLEIRSQTRMLGYLNADSPFDKDGWYNTKDIVEERDGYYKVTGRTSEVINVGGLKFMASEVERIALEFEHVELVKAEGKPNPITGQHVELTVQSSANHDIDKAGLKAFLSGKLTNHMMPKRLKVAAVSVGHRFKKS
;
A
#
# COMPACT_ATOMS: atom_id res chain seq x y z
N ASP A 1 -21.01 1.08 -26.36
CA ASP A 1 -19.85 0.65 -25.55
C ASP A 1 -19.33 1.87 -24.74
N PHE A 2 -18.33 1.68 -23.89
CA PHE A 2 -17.78 2.77 -23.04
C PHE A 2 -17.14 3.91 -23.87
N ILE A 3 -16.61 3.62 -25.04
CA ILE A 3 -16.01 4.63 -25.91
C ILE A 3 -17.11 5.49 -26.56
N ASP A 4 -18.23 4.89 -26.91
CA ASP A 4 -19.38 5.62 -27.45
C ASP A 4 -20.02 6.50 -26.37
N GLU A 5 -20.06 6.03 -25.13
CA GLU A 5 -20.52 6.80 -23.98
C GLU A 5 -19.65 8.05 -23.76
N LEU A 6 -18.31 7.91 -23.76
CA LEU A 6 -17.39 9.03 -23.67
C LEU A 6 -17.58 10.02 -24.82
N ARG A 7 -17.71 9.54 -26.07
CA ARG A 7 -17.92 10.39 -27.25
C ARG A 7 -19.23 11.13 -27.19
N SER A 8 -20.32 10.47 -26.76
CA SER A 8 -21.64 11.11 -26.66
C SER A 8 -21.69 12.22 -25.62
N ASN A 9 -20.85 12.13 -24.60
CA ASN A 9 -20.75 13.14 -23.54
C ASN A 9 -19.65 14.19 -23.81
N ASP A 10 -18.93 14.11 -24.91
CA ASP A 10 -17.74 14.93 -25.22
C ASP A 10 -16.68 14.87 -24.11
N HIS A 11 -16.51 13.68 -23.52
CA HIS A 11 -15.56 13.43 -22.45
C HIS A 11 -14.31 12.71 -22.96
N ALA A 12 -13.15 13.04 -22.36
CA ALA A 12 -11.91 12.34 -22.59
C ALA A 12 -11.83 11.06 -21.73
N GLY A 13 -11.20 10.01 -22.27
CA GLY A 13 -10.92 8.78 -21.54
C GLY A 13 -9.50 8.74 -20.99
N LEU A 14 -9.32 8.13 -19.81
CA LEU A 14 -8.03 7.80 -19.22
C LEU A 14 -7.91 6.27 -19.07
N VAL A 15 -6.89 5.68 -19.71
CA VAL A 15 -6.60 4.24 -19.55
C VAL A 15 -5.41 4.04 -18.63
N LEU A 16 -5.62 3.28 -17.57
CA LEU A 16 -4.56 2.80 -16.67
C LEU A 16 -4.44 1.29 -16.78
N PHE A 17 -3.23 0.77 -16.53
CA PHE A 17 -2.99 -0.67 -16.53
C PHE A 17 -2.69 -1.18 -15.13
N SER A 18 -3.47 -2.18 -14.67
CA SER A 18 -3.14 -2.92 -13.46
C SER A 18 -2.26 -4.12 -13.79
N THR A 19 -1.30 -4.40 -12.92
CA THR A 19 -0.61 -5.69 -12.92
C THR A 19 -1.52 -6.73 -12.26
N GLY A 20 -2.38 -7.36 -13.04
CA GLY A 20 -3.29 -8.39 -12.52
C GLY A 20 -2.54 -9.60 -11.97
N THR A 21 -3.08 -10.24 -10.93
CA THR A 21 -2.58 -11.52 -10.38
C THR A 21 -2.60 -12.66 -11.40
N THR A 22 -3.30 -12.49 -12.53
CA THR A 22 -3.44 -13.45 -13.63
C THR A 22 -2.33 -13.32 -14.70
N GLY A 23 -1.36 -12.43 -14.52
CA GLY A 23 -0.23 -12.22 -15.44
C GLY A 23 -0.55 -11.35 -16.66
N ARG A 24 -1.81 -11.08 -17.00
CA ARG A 24 -2.17 -10.13 -18.06
C ARG A 24 -2.65 -8.81 -17.46
N PRO A 25 -2.05 -7.66 -17.86
CA PRO A 25 -2.52 -6.35 -17.41
C PRO A 25 -3.97 -6.11 -17.82
N LYS A 26 -4.77 -5.61 -16.88
CA LYS A 26 -6.13 -5.16 -17.19
C LYS A 26 -6.09 -3.68 -17.58
N ALA A 27 -6.75 -3.34 -18.68
CA ALA A 27 -6.89 -1.95 -19.14
C ALA A 27 -8.13 -1.33 -18.49
N ILE A 28 -7.91 -0.42 -17.57
CA ILE A 28 -8.91 0.25 -16.73
C ILE A 28 -9.27 1.57 -17.39
N LEU A 29 -10.51 1.73 -17.85
CA LEU A 29 -10.97 2.97 -18.47
C LEU A 29 -11.70 3.85 -17.46
N HIS A 30 -11.21 5.05 -17.26
CA HIS A 30 -11.90 6.11 -16.52
C HIS A 30 -12.44 7.17 -17.49
N ASP A 31 -13.56 7.77 -17.12
CA ASP A 31 -13.95 9.06 -17.62
C ASP A 31 -13.04 10.13 -17.00
N LEU A 32 -12.14 10.72 -17.82
CA LEU A 32 -11.16 11.67 -17.32
C LEU A 32 -11.83 12.97 -16.85
N THR A 33 -12.90 13.39 -17.46
CA THR A 33 -13.64 14.60 -17.09
C THR A 33 -14.20 14.46 -15.67
N LEU A 34 -14.89 13.34 -15.38
CA LEU A 34 -15.39 13.04 -14.05
C LEU A 34 -14.25 12.80 -13.05
N PHE A 35 -13.17 12.13 -13.50
CA PHE A 35 -11.99 11.93 -12.67
C PHE A 35 -11.35 13.23 -12.21
N MET A 36 -11.35 14.27 -13.04
CA MET A 36 -10.75 15.57 -12.74
C MET A 36 -11.56 16.39 -11.76
N GLN A 37 -12.89 16.22 -11.67
CA GLN A 37 -13.77 16.94 -10.75
C GLN A 37 -13.34 16.86 -9.29
N ARG A 38 -12.68 15.75 -8.88
CA ARG A 38 -12.14 15.59 -7.51
C ARG A 38 -11.11 16.65 -7.11
N PHE A 39 -10.49 17.31 -8.09
CA PHE A 39 -9.47 18.33 -7.88
C PHE A 39 -10.01 19.77 -7.91
N GLU A 40 -11.29 19.97 -8.19
CA GLU A 40 -11.91 21.29 -8.25
C GLU A 40 -11.98 21.99 -6.88
N THR A 41 -12.07 21.20 -5.79
CA THR A 41 -12.01 21.76 -4.44
C THR A 41 -10.59 22.17 -4.08
N PRO A 42 -10.31 23.49 -3.90
CA PRO A 42 -8.97 23.98 -3.60
C PRO A 42 -8.38 23.38 -2.32
N ARG A 43 -7.09 23.06 -2.37
CA ARG A 43 -6.28 22.56 -1.27
C ARG A 43 -5.03 23.43 -1.12
N PRO A 44 -4.27 23.30 -0.01
CA PRO A 44 -3.02 24.04 0.14
C PRO A 44 -2.06 23.81 -1.01
N THR A 45 -1.39 24.89 -1.45
CA THR A 45 -0.31 24.85 -2.42
C THR A 45 0.96 24.31 -1.75
N LEU A 46 1.45 23.15 -2.19
CA LEU A 46 2.58 22.45 -1.57
C LEU A 46 3.61 22.00 -2.61
N LYS A 47 4.86 21.84 -2.17
CA LYS A 47 5.93 21.22 -2.95
C LYS A 47 5.97 19.73 -2.67
N THR A 48 5.77 18.93 -3.72
CA THR A 48 5.67 17.46 -3.62
C THR A 48 6.77 16.81 -4.44
N ILE A 49 7.42 15.77 -3.88
CA ILE A 49 8.34 14.94 -4.64
C ILE A 49 7.58 13.86 -5.43
N SER A 50 7.94 13.69 -6.69
CA SER A 50 7.39 12.64 -7.57
C SER A 50 8.05 11.29 -7.28
N PHE A 51 7.70 10.67 -6.15
CA PHE A 51 8.21 9.35 -5.79
C PHE A 51 7.41 8.21 -6.43
N LEU A 52 6.08 8.32 -6.42
CA LEU A 52 5.19 7.33 -7.03
C LEU A 52 5.16 7.49 -8.55
N LEU A 53 5.16 6.38 -9.26
CA LEU A 53 5.14 6.37 -10.74
C LEU A 53 3.76 6.76 -11.27
N PHE A 54 3.73 7.45 -12.41
CA PHE A 54 2.49 7.96 -13.05
C PHE A 54 1.71 6.88 -13.80
N ASP A 55 2.28 5.71 -14.01
CA ASP A 55 1.60 4.52 -14.54
C ASP A 55 0.67 3.85 -13.49
N HIS A 56 0.61 4.43 -12.29
CA HIS A 56 -0.22 3.98 -11.18
C HIS A 56 -1.11 5.10 -10.68
N ILE A 57 -2.35 4.76 -10.31
CA ILE A 57 -3.36 5.73 -9.88
C ILE A 57 -2.86 6.65 -8.75
N GLY A 58 -2.07 6.13 -7.81
CA GLY A 58 -1.52 6.92 -6.70
C GLY A 58 -0.56 8.01 -7.16
N GLY A 59 0.33 7.69 -8.11
CA GLY A 59 1.26 8.67 -8.68
C GLY A 59 0.56 9.72 -9.52
N LEU A 60 -0.34 9.28 -10.42
CA LEU A 60 -1.14 10.18 -11.25
C LEU A 60 -2.00 11.12 -10.39
N ASN A 61 -2.72 10.58 -9.40
CA ASN A 61 -3.52 11.38 -8.47
C ASN A 61 -2.67 12.42 -7.73
N THR A 62 -1.47 12.03 -7.25
CA THR A 62 -0.56 12.95 -6.57
C THR A 62 -0.08 14.08 -7.49
N LEU A 63 0.30 13.75 -8.74
CA LEU A 63 0.67 14.73 -9.75
C LEU A 63 -0.45 15.74 -9.99
N LEU A 64 -1.64 15.26 -10.33
CA LEU A 64 -2.79 16.10 -10.64
C LEU A 64 -3.20 16.92 -9.42
N HIS A 65 -3.30 16.31 -8.24
CA HIS A 65 -3.60 17.03 -7.00
C HIS A 65 -2.63 18.19 -6.76
N THR A 66 -1.33 17.98 -6.95
CA THR A 66 -0.33 19.01 -6.74
C THR A 66 -0.47 20.14 -7.77
N LEU A 67 -0.62 19.81 -9.05
CA LEU A 67 -0.71 20.81 -10.12
C LEU A 67 -2.02 21.63 -10.06
N PHE A 68 -3.15 20.99 -9.80
CA PHE A 68 -4.45 21.68 -9.64
C PHE A 68 -4.46 22.67 -8.47
N ASN A 69 -3.65 22.39 -7.45
CA ASN A 69 -3.47 23.29 -6.31
C ASN A 69 -2.30 24.26 -6.49
N LYS A 70 -1.83 24.49 -7.74
CA LYS A 70 -0.74 25.41 -8.07
C LYS A 70 0.58 25.07 -7.35
N GLY A 71 0.74 23.82 -6.92
CA GLY A 71 1.94 23.32 -6.27
C GLY A 71 3.06 23.00 -7.24
N THR A 72 4.21 22.65 -6.70
CA THR A 72 5.39 22.26 -7.47
C THR A 72 5.65 20.78 -7.31
N VAL A 73 5.89 20.09 -8.43
CA VAL A 73 6.31 18.68 -8.44
C VAL A 73 7.78 18.60 -8.78
N VAL A 74 8.58 17.94 -7.96
CA VAL A 74 10.01 17.74 -8.16
C VAL A 74 10.27 16.25 -8.42
N ALA A 75 10.92 15.95 -9.55
CA ALA A 75 11.33 14.59 -9.88
C ALA A 75 12.72 14.28 -9.31
N PRO A 76 12.90 13.20 -8.53
CA PRO A 76 14.21 12.81 -8.03
C PRO A 76 15.03 12.12 -9.11
N ASN A 77 16.35 12.27 -9.08
CA ASN A 77 17.26 11.59 -10.01
C ASN A 77 17.31 10.07 -9.77
N SER A 78 17.12 9.64 -8.54
CA SER A 78 16.96 8.24 -8.17
C SER A 78 16.04 8.11 -6.95
N ARG A 79 15.51 6.90 -6.74
CA ARG A 79 14.62 6.61 -5.61
C ARG A 79 15.32 5.88 -4.46
N SER A 80 16.65 6.00 -4.31
CA SER A 80 17.36 5.57 -3.12
C SER A 80 16.99 6.48 -1.94
N VAL A 81 17.00 5.95 -0.72
CA VAL A 81 16.69 6.73 0.50
C VAL A 81 17.54 7.99 0.58
N LYS A 82 18.86 7.86 0.39
CA LYS A 82 19.80 8.98 0.41
C LYS A 82 19.43 10.07 -0.61
N ASN A 83 19.11 9.68 -1.84
CA ASN A 83 18.78 10.66 -2.89
C ASN A 83 17.42 11.31 -2.66
N ILE A 84 16.42 10.58 -2.17
CA ILE A 84 15.12 11.15 -1.82
C ILE A 84 15.27 12.19 -0.71
N LEU A 85 15.98 11.88 0.38
CA LEU A 85 16.20 12.82 1.47
C LEU A 85 16.98 14.07 0.99
N ALA A 86 18.05 13.88 0.20
CA ALA A 86 18.80 14.99 -0.39
C ALA A 86 17.93 15.86 -1.31
N THR A 87 17.17 15.26 -2.23
CA THR A 87 16.24 16.00 -3.10
C THR A 87 15.20 16.78 -2.28
N CYS A 88 14.68 16.18 -1.20
CA CYS A 88 13.73 16.86 -0.32
C CYS A 88 14.36 18.07 0.38
N ALA A 89 15.62 17.98 0.82
CA ALA A 89 16.35 19.08 1.44
C ALA A 89 16.64 20.20 0.43
N ASP A 90 17.26 19.86 -0.72
CA ASP A 90 17.70 20.81 -1.74
C ASP A 90 16.54 21.65 -2.31
N HIS A 91 15.39 21.02 -2.51
CA HIS A 91 14.21 21.66 -3.10
C HIS A 91 13.17 22.11 -2.07
N LYS A 92 13.44 21.93 -0.77
CA LYS A 92 12.52 22.26 0.34
C LYS A 92 11.15 21.62 0.10
N ILE A 93 11.14 20.32 -0.14
CA ILE A 93 9.92 19.53 -0.35
C ILE A 93 9.12 19.47 0.95
N GLU A 94 7.80 19.60 0.84
CA GLU A 94 6.87 19.58 1.96
C GLU A 94 6.12 18.26 2.08
N VAL A 95 5.93 17.53 0.95
CA VAL A 95 5.15 16.30 0.89
C VAL A 95 5.94 15.18 0.21
N LEU A 96 6.04 14.04 0.90
CA LEU A 96 6.58 12.78 0.37
C LEU A 96 5.44 11.76 0.28
N PRO A 97 4.87 11.52 -0.92
CA PRO A 97 4.01 10.37 -1.16
C PRO A 97 4.86 9.13 -1.37
N THR A 98 4.60 8.05 -0.64
CA THR A 98 5.47 6.87 -0.65
C THR A 98 4.74 5.56 -0.33
N THR A 99 5.51 4.49 -0.07
CA THR A 99 5.01 3.17 0.31
C THR A 99 5.50 2.77 1.71
N PRO A 100 4.78 1.93 2.44
CA PRO A 100 5.25 1.36 3.70
C PRO A 100 6.62 0.68 3.59
N THR A 101 6.87 -0.04 2.50
CA THR A 101 8.18 -0.66 2.24
C THR A 101 9.30 0.38 2.17
N PHE A 102 9.10 1.51 1.47
CA PHE A 102 10.12 2.54 1.41
C PHE A 102 10.35 3.22 2.76
N LEU A 103 9.28 3.45 3.54
CA LEU A 103 9.41 4.00 4.90
C LEU A 103 10.20 3.08 5.82
N ARG A 104 10.02 1.78 5.70
CA ARG A 104 10.84 0.79 6.42
C ARG A 104 12.30 0.85 5.97
N MET A 105 12.58 0.91 4.67
CA MET A 105 13.93 1.11 4.15
C MET A 105 14.56 2.40 4.68
N MET A 106 13.77 3.46 4.85
CA MET A 106 14.23 4.72 5.43
C MET A 106 14.64 4.55 6.91
N LEU A 107 13.85 3.84 7.72
CA LEU A 107 14.22 3.47 9.10
C LEU A 107 15.53 2.67 9.13
N MET A 108 15.63 1.64 8.26
CA MET A 108 16.79 0.75 8.19
C MET A 108 18.07 1.45 7.73
N SER A 109 17.95 2.55 6.97
CA SER A 109 19.11 3.28 6.43
C SER A 109 19.96 3.94 7.51
N GLY A 110 19.44 4.13 8.73
CA GLY A 110 20.07 4.89 9.79
C GLY A 110 20.25 6.39 9.47
N LEU A 111 19.67 6.89 8.37
CA LEU A 111 19.80 8.29 7.95
C LEU A 111 18.81 9.21 8.65
N ILE A 112 17.78 8.69 9.27
CA ILE A 112 16.80 9.47 10.01
C ILE A 112 16.99 9.23 11.53
N PRO A 113 16.76 10.26 12.38
CA PRO A 113 16.24 11.59 12.02
C PRO A 113 17.26 12.57 11.43
N ASP A 114 18.57 12.33 11.55
CA ASP A 114 19.63 13.33 11.33
C ASP A 114 19.63 13.95 9.92
N SER A 115 19.32 13.17 8.89
CA SER A 115 19.23 13.63 7.50
C SER A 115 17.80 13.92 7.04
N PHE A 116 16.81 13.92 7.95
CA PHE A 116 15.43 14.19 7.58
C PHE A 116 15.20 15.71 7.44
N PRO A 117 14.74 16.21 6.26
CA PRO A 117 14.62 17.64 6.02
C PRO A 117 13.52 18.31 6.84
N ASP A 118 13.78 19.43 7.48
CA ASP A 118 12.80 20.21 8.26
C ASP A 118 11.58 20.66 7.42
N SER A 119 11.78 20.85 6.12
CA SER A 119 10.69 21.23 5.21
C SER A 119 9.67 20.12 4.99
N LEU A 120 10.06 18.85 5.20
CA LEU A 120 9.22 17.69 4.93
C LEU A 120 8.26 17.44 6.09
N ARG A 121 7.07 18.01 5.99
CA ARG A 121 6.05 18.02 7.05
C ARG A 121 4.98 16.96 6.90
N ILE A 122 4.75 16.47 5.68
CA ILE A 122 3.69 15.52 5.36
C ILE A 122 4.30 14.32 4.64
N VAL A 123 4.07 13.13 5.18
CA VAL A 123 4.40 11.87 4.51
C VAL A 123 3.11 11.10 4.30
N THR A 124 2.73 10.91 3.03
CA THR A 124 1.58 10.07 2.71
C THR A 124 2.04 8.68 2.32
N TYR A 125 1.40 7.65 2.85
CA TYR A 125 1.74 6.26 2.56
C TYR A 125 0.51 5.43 2.22
N GLY A 126 0.68 4.50 1.29
CA GLY A 126 -0.39 3.62 0.85
C GLY A 126 0.10 2.57 -0.14
N THR A 127 -0.81 1.97 -0.90
CA THR A 127 -0.56 0.93 -1.90
C THR A 127 -0.14 -0.42 -1.33
N GLU A 128 0.29 -0.47 -0.07
CA GLU A 128 0.61 -1.64 0.74
C GLU A 128 0.08 -1.46 2.16
N ARG A 129 0.02 -2.55 2.90
CA ARG A 129 -0.32 -2.50 4.32
C ARG A 129 0.87 -2.00 5.15
N MET A 130 0.64 -1.01 6.00
CA MET A 130 1.56 -0.59 7.05
C MET A 130 1.45 -1.53 8.24
N ASP A 131 2.56 -1.85 8.89
CA ASP A 131 2.56 -2.51 10.19
C ASP A 131 2.71 -1.50 11.34
N GLN A 132 2.16 -1.85 12.50
CA GLN A 132 2.14 -0.95 13.65
C GLN A 132 3.55 -0.60 14.15
N PRO A 133 4.49 -1.56 14.32
CA PRO A 133 5.85 -1.23 14.78
C PRO A 133 6.57 -0.22 13.90
N THR A 134 6.42 -0.35 12.57
CA THR A 134 7.03 0.60 11.62
C THR A 134 6.42 2.01 11.79
N LEU A 135 5.09 2.11 11.93
CA LEU A 135 4.43 3.40 12.11
C LEU A 135 4.80 4.04 13.45
N ASP A 136 4.85 3.26 14.51
CA ASP A 136 5.21 3.74 15.86
C ASP A 136 6.65 4.28 15.88
N ALA A 137 7.61 3.53 15.32
CA ALA A 137 9.00 3.97 15.23
C ALA A 137 9.16 5.26 14.42
N LEU A 138 8.43 5.41 13.30
CA LEU A 138 8.43 6.64 12.50
C LEU A 138 7.84 7.82 13.29
N CYS A 139 6.74 7.62 13.99
CA CYS A 139 6.10 8.67 14.78
C CYS A 139 6.95 9.12 15.99
N GLU A 140 7.73 8.20 16.57
CA GLU A 140 8.68 8.48 17.65
C GLU A 140 9.89 9.26 17.15
N LEU A 141 10.52 8.81 16.06
CA LEU A 141 11.71 9.46 15.48
C LEU A 141 11.41 10.82 14.84
N LEU A 142 10.21 10.97 14.27
CA LEU A 142 9.80 12.15 13.50
C LEU A 142 8.50 12.74 14.06
N PRO A 143 8.51 13.26 15.30
CA PRO A 143 7.29 13.69 16.01
C PRO A 143 6.55 14.85 15.32
N ASN A 144 7.24 15.68 14.54
CA ASN A 144 6.68 16.83 13.83
C ASN A 144 6.15 16.51 12.43
N VAL A 145 6.32 15.27 11.95
CA VAL A 145 5.84 14.83 10.65
C VAL A 145 4.41 14.30 10.76
N ASP A 146 3.56 14.72 9.84
CA ASP A 146 2.18 14.24 9.71
C ASP A 146 2.15 13.03 8.76
N PHE A 147 2.07 11.82 9.34
CA PHE A 147 1.95 10.56 8.60
C PHE A 147 0.48 10.32 8.25
N ARG A 148 0.17 10.32 6.95
CA ARG A 148 -1.20 10.15 6.44
C ARG A 148 -1.32 8.87 5.64
N GLN A 149 -2.18 7.99 6.08
CA GLN A 149 -2.55 6.83 5.31
C GLN A 149 -3.37 7.25 4.09
N THR A 150 -3.11 6.60 2.94
CA THR A 150 -3.92 6.72 1.72
C THR A 150 -4.51 5.35 1.39
N PHE A 151 -5.73 5.35 0.88
CA PHE A 151 -6.42 4.15 0.46
C PHE A 151 -7.02 4.38 -0.93
N GLY A 152 -6.89 3.39 -1.80
CA GLY A 152 -7.42 3.47 -3.14
C GLY A 152 -6.93 2.34 -4.02
N MET A 153 -7.56 2.21 -5.15
CA MET A 153 -7.25 1.23 -6.17
C MET A 153 -7.55 1.81 -7.55
N SER A 154 -6.94 1.22 -8.56
CA SER A 154 -7.06 1.76 -9.91
C SER A 154 -8.50 1.79 -10.41
N GLU A 155 -9.35 0.91 -9.92
CA GLU A 155 -10.77 0.79 -10.29
C GLU A 155 -11.68 1.85 -9.66
N LEU A 156 -11.33 2.36 -8.49
CA LEU A 156 -12.12 3.34 -7.74
C LEU A 156 -11.47 4.73 -7.67
N GLY A 157 -10.16 4.81 -7.98
CA GLY A 157 -9.34 5.97 -7.69
C GLY A 157 -8.90 6.03 -6.24
N ILE A 158 -8.37 7.17 -5.81
CA ILE A 158 -8.01 7.41 -4.42
C ILE A 158 -9.24 7.86 -3.65
N VAL A 159 -9.59 7.11 -2.63
CA VAL A 159 -10.73 7.37 -1.76
C VAL A 159 -10.28 8.27 -0.61
N ARG A 160 -11.15 9.17 -0.14
CA ARG A 160 -10.82 9.99 1.03
C ARG A 160 -10.74 9.09 2.26
N VAL A 161 -9.68 9.29 3.04
CA VAL A 161 -9.50 8.61 4.31
C VAL A 161 -9.17 9.61 5.41
N LYS A 162 -9.55 9.27 6.64
CA LYS A 162 -9.19 9.99 7.85
C LYS A 162 -8.72 8.99 8.90
N SER A 163 -7.44 9.06 9.25
CA SER A 163 -6.89 8.24 10.34
C SER A 163 -7.57 8.59 11.66
N GLU A 164 -7.77 7.61 12.52
CA GLU A 164 -8.32 7.78 13.86
C GLU A 164 -7.39 8.65 14.73
N ALA A 165 -6.08 8.37 14.66
CA ALA A 165 -5.01 9.12 15.31
C ALA A 165 -3.75 9.08 14.43
N LYS A 166 -2.74 9.88 14.77
CA LYS A 166 -1.47 10.01 14.03
C LYS A 166 -0.76 8.66 13.86
N ASN A 167 -0.75 7.83 14.90
CA ASN A 167 -0.12 6.52 14.93
C ASN A 167 -1.12 5.36 14.86
N SER A 168 -2.37 5.60 14.45
CA SER A 168 -3.36 4.56 14.28
C SER A 168 -3.40 4.04 12.86
N LEU A 169 -3.49 2.71 12.71
CA LEU A 169 -3.77 2.05 11.43
C LEU A 169 -5.28 2.00 11.12
N PHE A 170 -6.12 2.43 12.06
CA PHE A 170 -7.54 2.56 11.83
C PHE A 170 -7.83 3.84 11.05
N MET A 171 -8.61 3.72 10.00
CA MET A 171 -9.00 4.83 9.13
C MET A 171 -10.48 4.77 8.82
N LYS A 172 -11.13 5.89 8.81
CA LYS A 172 -12.46 6.04 8.22
C LYS A 172 -12.30 6.20 6.71
N VAL A 173 -12.93 5.32 5.96
CA VAL A 173 -12.96 5.35 4.49
C VAL A 173 -14.28 5.92 4.05
N GLY A 174 -14.28 6.90 3.14
CA GLY A 174 -15.53 7.46 2.65
C GLY A 174 -15.35 8.87 2.08
N GLY A 175 -16.44 9.63 2.08
CA GLY A 175 -16.56 10.96 1.52
C GLY A 175 -17.83 11.08 0.68
N GLU A 176 -18.05 12.23 0.08
CA GLU A 176 -19.21 12.45 -0.80
C GLU A 176 -19.17 11.46 -1.99
N GLY A 177 -20.29 10.78 -2.24
CA GLY A 177 -20.41 9.80 -3.31
C GLY A 177 -19.66 8.47 -3.08
N VAL A 178 -19.20 8.19 -1.84
CA VAL A 178 -18.52 6.94 -1.47
C VAL A 178 -19.26 6.27 -0.33
N GLU A 179 -19.61 5.01 -0.54
CA GLU A 179 -20.25 4.15 0.45
C GLU A 179 -19.37 2.95 0.73
N THR A 180 -19.40 2.48 1.96
CA THR A 180 -18.61 1.30 2.41
C THR A 180 -19.51 0.29 3.09
N ARG A 181 -19.22 -1.00 2.92
CA ARG A 181 -19.80 -2.10 3.69
C ARG A 181 -18.76 -3.19 3.91
N VAL A 182 -18.98 -4.04 4.90
CA VAL A 182 -18.13 -5.20 5.17
C VAL A 182 -18.96 -6.48 4.99
N ILE A 183 -18.50 -7.38 4.12
CA ILE A 183 -19.09 -8.70 3.89
C ILE A 183 -17.99 -9.74 4.13
N ASP A 184 -18.24 -10.69 5.02
CA ASP A 184 -17.27 -11.73 5.40
C ASP A 184 -15.88 -11.17 5.74
N ASN A 185 -15.84 -10.08 6.51
CA ASN A 185 -14.65 -9.30 6.88
C ASN A 185 -13.92 -8.65 5.68
N VAL A 186 -14.49 -8.67 4.48
CA VAL A 186 -13.92 -8.00 3.30
C VAL A 186 -14.59 -6.65 3.10
N LEU A 187 -13.80 -5.62 2.94
CA LEU A 187 -14.30 -4.28 2.64
C LEU A 187 -14.80 -4.22 1.19
N GLU A 188 -16.02 -3.73 1.03
CA GLU A 188 -16.58 -3.41 -0.28
C GLU A 188 -16.91 -1.93 -0.35
N ILE A 189 -16.69 -1.35 -1.53
CA ILE A 189 -16.85 0.09 -1.76
C ILE A 189 -17.69 0.32 -3.01
N ARG A 190 -18.64 1.25 -2.89
CA ARG A 190 -19.36 1.84 -4.01
C ARG A 190 -18.96 3.30 -4.15
N SER A 191 -18.54 3.73 -5.35
CA SER A 191 -18.07 5.09 -5.60
C SER A 191 -18.67 5.65 -6.89
N GLN A 192 -19.09 6.89 -6.86
CA GLN A 192 -19.56 7.61 -8.06
C GLN A 192 -18.44 7.92 -9.04
N THR A 193 -17.18 8.04 -8.54
CA THR A 193 -15.99 8.32 -9.36
C THR A 193 -15.22 7.07 -9.76
N ARG A 194 -15.88 5.90 -9.77
CA ARG A 194 -15.29 4.64 -10.21
C ARG A 194 -14.95 4.65 -11.69
N MET A 195 -14.10 3.71 -12.14
CA MET A 195 -13.87 3.48 -13.56
C MET A 195 -15.18 3.17 -14.31
N LEU A 196 -15.22 3.41 -15.60
CA LEU A 196 -16.28 2.95 -16.48
C LEU A 196 -16.29 1.44 -16.59
N GLY A 197 -15.12 0.83 -16.76
CA GLY A 197 -14.95 -0.61 -16.81
C GLY A 197 -13.55 -1.02 -17.28
N TYR A 198 -13.37 -2.32 -17.43
CA TYR A 198 -12.20 -2.85 -18.12
C TYR A 198 -12.45 -2.94 -19.63
N LEU A 199 -11.46 -2.58 -20.43
CA LEU A 199 -11.52 -2.76 -21.90
C LEU A 199 -11.24 -4.20 -22.33
N ASN A 200 -10.64 -5.02 -21.47
CA ASN A 200 -10.15 -6.36 -21.79
C ASN A 200 -10.45 -7.42 -20.71
N ALA A 201 -11.40 -7.15 -19.84
CA ALA A 201 -11.86 -8.10 -18.81
C ALA A 201 -13.30 -7.78 -18.40
N ASP A 202 -13.93 -8.72 -17.71
CA ASP A 202 -15.28 -8.56 -17.17
C ASP A 202 -15.31 -7.50 -16.06
N SER A 203 -16.51 -6.89 -15.86
CA SER A 203 -16.74 -5.92 -14.81
C SER A 203 -16.44 -6.52 -13.43
N PRO A 204 -15.68 -5.84 -12.58
CA PRO A 204 -15.45 -6.28 -11.21
C PRO A 204 -16.54 -5.80 -10.22
N PHE A 205 -17.49 -5.01 -10.71
CA PHE A 205 -18.60 -4.50 -9.90
C PHE A 205 -19.78 -5.50 -9.93
N ASP A 206 -20.43 -5.64 -8.79
CA ASP A 206 -21.70 -6.36 -8.75
C ASP A 206 -22.83 -5.55 -9.41
N LYS A 207 -24.04 -6.13 -9.47
CA LYS A 207 -25.24 -5.50 -10.09
C LYS A 207 -25.65 -4.17 -9.45
N ASP A 208 -25.27 -3.97 -8.18
CA ASP A 208 -25.60 -2.78 -7.41
C ASP A 208 -24.44 -1.76 -7.39
N GLY A 209 -23.35 -2.07 -8.12
CA GLY A 209 -22.18 -1.21 -8.29
C GLY A 209 -21.15 -1.29 -7.17
N TRP A 210 -21.21 -2.31 -6.32
CA TRP A 210 -20.20 -2.53 -5.29
C TRP A 210 -18.95 -3.20 -5.87
N TYR A 211 -17.81 -2.73 -5.40
CA TYR A 211 -16.50 -3.28 -5.71
C TYR A 211 -15.97 -4.05 -4.49
N ASN A 212 -15.70 -5.33 -4.65
CA ASN A 212 -15.03 -6.11 -3.63
C ASN A 212 -13.52 -5.82 -3.69
N THR A 213 -13.00 -5.13 -2.65
CA THR A 213 -11.60 -4.69 -2.62
C THR A 213 -10.61 -5.83 -2.45
N LYS A 214 -11.07 -7.00 -1.99
CA LYS A 214 -10.27 -8.14 -1.53
C LYS A 214 -9.43 -7.83 -0.27
N ASP A 215 -9.58 -6.65 0.31
CA ASP A 215 -8.93 -6.28 1.56
C ASP A 215 -9.77 -6.77 2.74
N ILE A 216 -9.16 -7.60 3.59
CA ILE A 216 -9.75 -8.07 4.85
C ILE A 216 -9.53 -6.97 5.87
N VAL A 217 -10.59 -6.61 6.59
CA VAL A 217 -10.57 -5.51 7.54
C VAL A 217 -11.07 -5.94 8.93
N GLU A 218 -10.50 -5.30 9.95
CA GLU A 218 -11.08 -5.17 11.28
C GLU A 218 -11.88 -3.87 11.32
N GLU A 219 -13.13 -3.92 11.75
CA GLU A 219 -14.00 -2.74 11.87
C GLU A 219 -14.22 -2.40 13.34
N ARG A 220 -14.10 -1.10 13.67
CA ARG A 220 -14.38 -0.55 14.98
C ARG A 220 -14.94 0.87 14.84
N ASP A 221 -16.15 1.12 15.29
CA ASP A 221 -16.81 2.44 15.32
C ASP A 221 -16.79 3.17 13.96
N GLY A 222 -16.93 2.40 12.86
CA GLY A 222 -16.89 2.91 11.48
C GLY A 222 -15.48 3.26 10.98
N TYR A 223 -14.45 2.83 11.71
CA TYR A 223 -13.07 2.84 11.25
C TYR A 223 -12.66 1.44 10.83
N TYR A 224 -11.86 1.35 9.78
CA TYR A 224 -11.34 0.12 9.21
C TYR A 224 -9.83 0.06 9.34
N LYS A 225 -9.32 -1.09 9.75
CA LYS A 225 -7.90 -1.42 9.70
C LYS A 225 -7.71 -2.59 8.76
N VAL A 226 -6.95 -2.38 7.68
CA VAL A 226 -6.63 -3.46 6.75
C VAL A 226 -5.68 -4.44 7.42
N THR A 227 -6.12 -5.69 7.58
CA THR A 227 -5.33 -6.77 8.19
C THR A 227 -4.59 -7.61 7.16
N GLY A 228 -5.05 -7.61 5.90
CA GLY A 228 -4.42 -8.29 4.76
C GLY A 228 -5.36 -8.39 3.58
N ARG A 229 -5.01 -9.26 2.62
CA ARG A 229 -5.83 -9.54 1.43
C ARG A 229 -6.32 -10.98 1.41
N THR A 230 -7.45 -11.23 0.77
CA THR A 230 -7.97 -12.60 0.61
C THR A 230 -6.98 -13.53 -0.11
N SER A 231 -6.12 -12.99 -0.99
CA SER A 231 -5.03 -13.71 -1.66
C SER A 231 -3.84 -14.05 -0.76
N GLU A 232 -3.73 -13.41 0.41
CA GLU A 232 -2.66 -13.62 1.39
C GLU A 232 -3.06 -14.59 2.50
N VAL A 233 -4.27 -15.11 2.44
CA VAL A 233 -4.73 -16.16 3.35
C VAL A 233 -4.02 -17.47 3.00
N ILE A 234 -3.32 -18.02 3.97
CA ILE A 234 -2.68 -19.34 3.88
C ILE A 234 -3.59 -20.36 4.55
N ASN A 235 -3.84 -21.46 3.86
CA ASN A 235 -4.68 -22.55 4.39
C ASN A 235 -3.85 -23.83 4.54
N VAL A 236 -3.51 -24.15 5.78
CA VAL A 236 -2.72 -25.35 6.11
C VAL A 236 -3.62 -26.37 6.83
N GLY A 237 -3.98 -27.44 6.16
CA GLY A 237 -4.81 -28.50 6.75
C GLY A 237 -6.22 -28.04 7.17
N GLY A 238 -6.82 -27.08 6.46
CA GLY A 238 -8.12 -26.49 6.79
C GLY A 238 -8.05 -25.29 7.74
N LEU A 239 -6.92 -25.04 8.38
CA LEU A 239 -6.71 -23.88 9.26
C LEU A 239 -6.22 -22.69 8.44
N LYS A 240 -7.00 -21.60 8.46
CA LYS A 240 -6.73 -20.37 7.70
C LYS A 240 -6.14 -19.31 8.60
N PHE A 241 -5.11 -18.62 8.12
CA PHE A 241 -4.47 -17.47 8.79
C PHE A 241 -3.86 -16.54 7.73
N MET A 242 -3.49 -15.33 8.16
CA MET A 242 -2.87 -14.35 7.28
C MET A 242 -1.36 -14.54 7.23
N ALA A 243 -0.76 -14.49 6.03
CA ALA A 243 0.69 -14.47 5.87
C ALA A 243 1.36 -13.40 6.76
N SER A 244 0.70 -12.27 6.89
CA SER A 244 1.12 -11.14 7.72
C SER A 244 1.24 -11.44 9.22
N GLU A 245 0.54 -12.43 9.74
CA GLU A 245 0.66 -12.83 11.15
C GLU A 245 2.04 -13.48 11.38
N VAL A 246 2.46 -14.33 10.46
CA VAL A 246 3.81 -14.94 10.47
C VAL A 246 4.89 -13.87 10.25
N GLU A 247 4.67 -12.95 9.29
CA GLU A 247 5.61 -11.87 8.99
C GLU A 247 5.83 -10.96 10.20
N ARG A 248 4.75 -10.55 10.88
CA ARG A 248 4.82 -9.69 12.06
C ARG A 248 5.68 -10.30 13.17
N ILE A 249 5.46 -11.58 13.47
CA ILE A 249 6.24 -12.27 14.50
C ILE A 249 7.69 -12.43 14.08
N ALA A 250 7.96 -12.74 12.81
CA ALA A 250 9.33 -12.87 12.32
C ALA A 250 10.10 -11.55 12.37
N LEU A 251 9.42 -10.40 12.16
CA LEU A 251 10.03 -9.06 12.28
C LEU A 251 10.45 -8.68 13.71
N GLU A 252 9.93 -9.38 14.73
CA GLU A 252 10.34 -9.17 16.13
C GLU A 252 11.70 -9.84 16.45
N PHE A 253 12.21 -10.70 15.58
CA PHE A 253 13.49 -11.35 15.77
C PHE A 253 14.64 -10.40 15.42
N GLU A 254 15.69 -10.43 16.24
CA GLU A 254 16.85 -9.55 16.10
C GLU A 254 17.46 -9.63 14.69
N HIS A 255 17.83 -8.49 14.12
CA HIS A 255 18.43 -8.32 12.79
C HIS A 255 17.54 -8.74 11.61
N VAL A 256 16.28 -9.06 11.80
CA VAL A 256 15.30 -9.25 10.70
C VAL A 256 14.73 -7.92 10.26
N GLU A 257 14.96 -7.56 9.00
CA GLU A 257 14.56 -6.27 8.44
C GLU A 257 13.35 -6.36 7.51
N LEU A 258 13.39 -7.31 6.59
CA LEU A 258 12.29 -7.57 5.66
C LEU A 258 11.90 -9.04 5.71
N VAL A 259 10.61 -9.28 5.61
CA VAL A 259 10.04 -10.62 5.67
C VAL A 259 8.98 -10.78 4.59
N LYS A 260 8.93 -11.96 4.00
CA LYS A 260 7.86 -12.41 3.12
C LYS A 260 7.45 -13.82 3.49
N ALA A 261 6.18 -13.99 3.89
CA ALA A 261 5.57 -15.29 4.10
C ALA A 261 4.62 -15.61 2.94
N GLU A 262 4.68 -16.84 2.45
CA GLU A 262 3.85 -17.31 1.34
C GLU A 262 3.32 -18.71 1.60
N GLY A 263 2.05 -18.94 1.21
CA GLY A 263 1.49 -20.28 1.09
C GLY A 263 1.96 -20.95 -0.20
N LYS A 264 2.62 -22.08 -0.10
CA LYS A 264 3.01 -22.90 -1.25
C LYS A 264 2.23 -24.21 -1.28
N PRO A 265 1.93 -24.76 -2.46
CA PRO A 265 1.20 -26.02 -2.56
C PRO A 265 1.86 -27.14 -1.78
N ASN A 266 1.06 -27.94 -1.10
CA ASN A 266 1.46 -29.14 -0.36
C ASN A 266 0.43 -30.26 -0.58
N PRO A 267 0.86 -31.44 -1.02
CA PRO A 267 -0.07 -32.53 -1.36
C PRO A 267 -0.91 -33.04 -0.17
N ILE A 268 -0.42 -32.88 1.08
CA ILE A 268 -1.08 -33.42 2.28
C ILE A 268 -1.95 -32.37 2.94
N THR A 269 -1.44 -31.13 3.09
CA THR A 269 -2.12 -30.06 3.85
C THR A 269 -2.74 -28.98 2.95
N GLY A 270 -2.76 -29.18 1.63
CA GLY A 270 -3.17 -28.17 0.66
C GLY A 270 -2.10 -27.10 0.46
N GLN A 271 -1.66 -26.46 1.54
CA GLN A 271 -0.54 -25.50 1.54
C GLN A 271 0.42 -25.75 2.71
N HIS A 272 1.61 -25.17 2.61
CA HIS A 272 2.56 -24.99 3.71
C HIS A 272 3.15 -23.59 3.65
N VAL A 273 3.67 -23.11 4.77
CA VAL A 273 4.30 -21.78 4.84
C VAL A 273 5.76 -21.88 4.35
N GLU A 274 6.14 -21.00 3.42
CA GLU A 274 7.53 -20.64 3.15
C GLU A 274 7.77 -19.22 3.68
N LEU A 275 8.89 -19.02 4.38
CA LEU A 275 9.29 -17.75 4.96
C LEU A 275 10.65 -17.34 4.38
N THR A 276 10.69 -16.18 3.76
CA THR A 276 11.93 -15.52 3.35
C THR A 276 12.18 -14.33 4.27
N VAL A 277 13.36 -14.28 4.86
CA VAL A 277 13.79 -13.17 5.73
C VAL A 277 15.06 -12.54 5.19
N GLN A 278 15.12 -11.23 5.25
CA GLN A 278 16.31 -10.45 4.93
C GLN A 278 16.88 -9.88 6.21
N SER A 279 18.20 -10.08 6.40
CA SER A 279 18.92 -9.51 7.54
C SER A 279 19.28 -8.04 7.33
N SER A 280 19.53 -7.35 8.43
CA SER A 280 20.17 -6.04 8.43
C SER A 280 21.59 -6.10 7.86
N ALA A 281 22.04 -4.99 7.30
CA ALA A 281 23.38 -4.90 6.72
C ALA A 281 24.44 -5.34 7.74
N ASN A 282 25.35 -6.23 7.30
CA ASN A 282 26.44 -6.78 8.10
C ASN A 282 26.06 -7.73 9.26
N HIS A 283 24.84 -8.25 9.25
CA HIS A 283 24.41 -9.26 10.25
C HIS A 283 23.93 -10.53 9.55
N ASP A 284 24.29 -11.67 10.13
CA ASP A 284 23.75 -12.96 9.72
C ASP A 284 22.60 -13.36 10.65
N ILE A 285 21.56 -13.93 10.08
CA ILE A 285 20.44 -14.46 10.87
C ILE A 285 20.74 -15.90 11.25
N ASP A 286 20.77 -16.18 12.55
CA ASP A 286 20.74 -17.54 13.06
C ASP A 286 19.40 -18.21 12.73
N LYS A 287 19.40 -19.06 11.71
CA LYS A 287 18.19 -19.79 11.28
C LYS A 287 17.62 -20.70 12.36
N ALA A 288 18.49 -21.29 13.20
CA ALA A 288 18.05 -22.19 14.27
C ALA A 288 17.38 -21.37 15.39
N GLY A 289 18.01 -20.28 15.79
CA GLY A 289 17.46 -19.32 16.76
C GLY A 289 16.12 -18.72 16.28
N LEU A 290 16.04 -18.26 15.01
CA LEU A 290 14.79 -17.77 14.44
C LEU A 290 13.70 -18.85 14.43
N LYS A 291 14.02 -20.09 14.08
CA LYS A 291 13.05 -21.19 14.10
C LYS A 291 12.56 -21.49 15.52
N ALA A 292 13.45 -21.49 16.49
CA ALA A 292 13.11 -21.67 17.91
C ALA A 292 12.22 -20.53 18.41
N PHE A 293 12.56 -19.27 18.08
CA PHE A 293 11.77 -18.09 18.40
C PHE A 293 10.35 -18.17 17.84
N LEU A 294 10.23 -18.51 16.55
CA LEU A 294 8.94 -18.68 15.89
C LEU A 294 8.10 -19.79 16.52
N SER A 295 8.73 -20.91 16.90
CA SER A 295 8.01 -22.04 17.53
C SER A 295 7.45 -21.72 18.91
N GLY A 296 8.02 -20.73 19.60
CA GLY A 296 7.50 -20.23 20.86
C GLY A 296 6.32 -19.28 20.75
N LYS A 297 6.06 -18.76 19.54
CA LYS A 297 5.03 -17.72 19.30
C LYS A 297 3.97 -18.11 18.27
N LEU A 298 4.29 -19.01 17.34
CA LEU A 298 3.39 -19.47 16.29
C LEU A 298 2.81 -20.83 16.64
N THR A 299 1.57 -21.06 16.21
CA THR A 299 0.95 -22.39 16.26
C THR A 299 1.57 -23.29 15.18
N ASN A 300 1.49 -24.63 15.38
CA ASN A 300 2.16 -25.60 14.50
C ASN A 300 1.81 -25.47 13.01
N HIS A 301 0.56 -25.10 12.66
CA HIS A 301 0.15 -24.94 11.27
C HIS A 301 0.69 -23.68 10.60
N MET A 302 1.06 -22.67 11.41
CA MET A 302 1.68 -21.43 10.93
C MET A 302 3.20 -21.54 10.79
N MET A 303 3.81 -22.59 11.36
CA MET A 303 5.26 -22.76 11.33
C MET A 303 5.80 -22.94 9.91
N PRO A 304 6.81 -22.15 9.49
CA PRO A 304 7.43 -22.29 8.19
C PRO A 304 8.06 -23.68 8.00
N LYS A 305 7.65 -24.38 6.94
CA LYS A 305 8.32 -25.62 6.52
C LYS A 305 9.65 -25.34 5.82
N ARG A 306 9.75 -24.19 5.16
CA ARG A 306 11.00 -23.69 4.56
C ARG A 306 11.29 -22.29 5.06
N LEU A 307 12.52 -22.08 5.51
CA LEU A 307 13.05 -20.80 5.96
C LEU A 307 14.27 -20.45 5.10
N LYS A 308 14.18 -19.33 4.39
CA LYS A 308 15.24 -18.79 3.55
C LYS A 308 15.75 -17.49 4.15
N VAL A 309 17.07 -17.34 4.26
CA VAL A 309 17.72 -16.05 4.52
C VAL A 309 18.26 -15.56 3.18
N ALA A 310 17.61 -14.54 2.63
CA ALA A 310 17.93 -13.96 1.32
C ALA A 310 17.31 -12.57 1.23
N ALA A 311 17.76 -11.78 0.25
CA ALA A 311 17.12 -10.52 -0.06
C ALA A 311 15.63 -10.73 -0.41
N VAL A 312 14.76 -9.98 0.24
CA VAL A 312 13.35 -9.92 -0.12
C VAL A 312 13.23 -9.04 -1.36
N SER A 313 12.66 -9.59 -2.43
CA SER A 313 12.50 -8.84 -3.67
C SER A 313 11.56 -7.65 -3.45
N VAL A 314 12.05 -6.48 -3.82
CA VAL A 314 11.28 -5.23 -3.82
C VAL A 314 11.16 -4.78 -5.26
N GLY A 315 9.93 -4.76 -5.78
CA GLY A 315 9.66 -4.37 -7.15
C GLY A 315 9.96 -2.88 -7.42
N HIS A 316 9.98 -2.50 -8.70
CA HIS A 316 10.23 -1.12 -9.13
C HIS A 316 9.26 -0.07 -8.54
N ARG A 317 8.13 -0.50 -8.01
CA ARG A 317 7.13 0.32 -7.30
C ARG A 317 7.34 0.37 -5.78
N PHE A 318 8.47 -0.12 -5.28
CA PHE A 318 8.78 -0.25 -3.85
C PHE A 318 7.70 -1.02 -3.08
N LYS A 319 7.26 -2.14 -3.65
CA LYS A 319 6.40 -3.14 -3.00
C LYS A 319 7.14 -4.46 -2.91
N LYS A 320 6.88 -5.22 -1.84
CA LYS A 320 7.34 -6.60 -1.75
C LYS A 320 6.75 -7.42 -2.91
N SER A 321 7.57 -8.17 -3.61
CA SER A 321 7.17 -8.97 -4.78
C SER A 321 7.39 -10.46 -4.57
#